data_895bb0e83b5c76f2ab0b591205f6d66d
#
_entry.id   895bb0e83b5c76f2ab0b591205f6d66d
#
_cell.length_a   1.000
_cell.length_b   1.000
_cell.length_c   1.000
_cell.angle_alpha   90.00
_cell.angle_beta   90.00
_cell.angle_gamma   90.00
#
_symmetry.space_group_name_H-M   'P 1'
#
loop_
_entity.id
_entity.type
_entity.pdbx_description
1 polymer ?
#
loop_
_entity_poly.entity_id
_entity_poly.type
_entity_poly.pdbx_seq_one_letter_code
_entity_poly.pdbx_strand_id
1 'polypeptide(L)'
;EKIEKFSFKNKEEIEKAIANIKIKKFNITDISSKVVSRNPSGPFTTSTLQQVASSRLGFGASRTMQIAQKLYQGIEIEGDTVGLITYMRTDGTNLSADAVSDFRNFIKKEYGNEYLPENPNNYSGKKAKNAQEAHEAIRPTDINRNPDSIKKYLSSDQQKLYSLIWSRALSSQMETAKFDRNTITIESEDGKTICKSSGSVLKFDGFLKVYSNQSKDDDEQILPEMSKGPINIEALIDEQHFTQPPPRYSEASLVKKLEELGIGRPSTYASIISTIANRGYAEIVNKRFFPTDRGKLISAFLEKLFSKYVDCLLYTSDAADEP
;
A
#
# COMPACT_ATOMS: atom_id res chain seq x y z
N GLU A 1 -33.75 -13.38 4.77
CA GLU A 1 -33.12 -12.76 5.95
C GLU A 1 -31.74 -12.23 5.56
N LYS A 2 -31.48 -11.00 5.96
CA LYS A 2 -30.20 -10.36 5.71
C LYS A 2 -29.21 -10.93 6.73
N ILE A 3 -28.18 -11.62 6.25
CA ILE A 3 -27.11 -12.12 7.13
C ILE A 3 -26.30 -10.92 7.65
N GLU A 4 -26.39 -10.64 8.92
CA GLU A 4 -25.63 -9.58 9.57
C GLU A 4 -24.31 -10.15 10.12
N LYS A 5 -23.23 -9.41 9.91
CA LYS A 5 -21.96 -9.68 10.57
C LYS A 5 -22.13 -9.35 12.06
N PHE A 6 -21.76 -10.23 12.96
CA PHE A 6 -21.95 -10.09 14.42
C PHE A 6 -23.40 -10.22 14.91
N SER A 7 -24.10 -11.27 14.47
CA SER A 7 -25.48 -11.55 14.90
C SER A 7 -25.64 -12.06 16.34
N PHE A 8 -24.57 -12.55 16.96
CA PHE A 8 -24.63 -13.01 18.37
C PHE A 8 -24.39 -11.83 19.32
N LYS A 9 -25.28 -11.72 20.31
CA LYS A 9 -25.29 -10.58 21.27
C LYS A 9 -24.61 -10.89 22.60
N ASN A 10 -24.52 -12.16 22.94
CA ASN A 10 -23.97 -12.61 24.22
C ASN A 10 -23.33 -13.98 24.12
N LYS A 11 -22.59 -14.34 25.17
CA LYS A 11 -21.87 -15.61 25.25
C LYS A 11 -22.77 -16.83 25.20
N GLU A 12 -23.95 -16.76 25.81
CA GLU A 12 -24.91 -17.90 25.89
C GLU A 12 -25.44 -18.27 24.49
N GLU A 13 -25.69 -17.30 23.63
CA GLU A 13 -26.10 -17.53 22.24
C GLU A 13 -25.01 -18.23 21.44
N ILE A 14 -23.75 -17.82 21.65
CA ILE A 14 -22.59 -18.45 21.01
C ILE A 14 -22.41 -19.89 21.48
N GLU A 15 -22.48 -20.14 22.80
CA GLU A 15 -22.37 -21.50 23.37
C GLU A 15 -23.45 -22.45 22.84
N LYS A 16 -24.69 -21.97 22.70
CA LYS A 16 -25.77 -22.73 22.08
C LYS A 16 -25.50 -23.03 20.60
N ALA A 17 -24.99 -22.05 19.86
CA ALA A 17 -24.62 -22.23 18.46
C ALA A 17 -23.48 -23.26 18.29
N ILE A 18 -22.45 -23.17 19.13
CA ILE A 18 -21.32 -24.10 19.15
C ILE A 18 -21.81 -25.52 19.48
N ALA A 19 -22.66 -25.68 20.50
CA ALA A 19 -23.24 -26.98 20.87
C ALA A 19 -24.03 -27.59 19.70
N ASN A 20 -24.83 -26.78 19.01
CA ASN A 20 -25.59 -27.21 17.84
C ASN A 20 -24.67 -27.61 16.65
N ILE A 21 -23.56 -26.92 16.45
CA ILE A 21 -22.61 -27.25 15.37
C ILE A 21 -21.90 -28.57 15.65
N LYS A 22 -21.46 -28.79 16.89
CA LYS A 22 -20.73 -30.01 17.31
C LYS A 22 -21.46 -31.33 17.07
N ILE A 23 -22.79 -31.33 17.12
CA ILE A 23 -23.62 -32.54 16.94
C ILE A 23 -24.01 -32.79 15.48
N LYS A 24 -23.73 -31.88 14.56
CA LYS A 24 -24.14 -31.97 13.17
C LYS A 24 -23.07 -32.64 12.30
N LYS A 25 -23.53 -33.33 11.27
CA LYS A 25 -22.67 -33.78 10.18
C LYS A 25 -22.66 -32.75 9.06
N PHE A 26 -21.54 -32.62 8.42
CA PHE A 26 -21.31 -31.61 7.38
C PHE A 26 -20.86 -32.26 6.09
N ASN A 27 -21.29 -31.64 4.98
CA ASN A 27 -20.86 -32.00 3.65
C ASN A 27 -20.33 -30.76 2.90
N ILE A 28 -19.32 -30.95 2.09
CA ILE A 28 -18.94 -29.98 1.07
C ILE A 28 -19.98 -30.06 -0.03
N THR A 29 -20.82 -29.01 -0.12
CA THR A 29 -21.93 -28.97 -1.10
C THR A 29 -21.52 -28.28 -2.37
N ASP A 30 -20.63 -27.27 -2.28
CA ASP A 30 -20.12 -26.55 -3.43
C ASP A 30 -18.65 -26.18 -3.33
N ILE A 31 -17.97 -26.27 -4.47
CA ILE A 31 -16.60 -25.81 -4.68
C ILE A 31 -16.60 -24.94 -5.93
N SER A 32 -16.48 -23.64 -5.74
CA SER A 32 -16.40 -22.69 -6.84
C SER A 32 -14.98 -22.15 -6.98
N SER A 33 -14.50 -22.07 -8.22
CA SER A 33 -13.21 -21.48 -8.56
C SER A 33 -13.41 -20.26 -9.45
N LYS A 34 -12.76 -19.16 -9.12
CA LYS A 34 -12.80 -17.93 -9.89
C LYS A 34 -11.40 -17.35 -10.06
N VAL A 35 -11.05 -17.06 -11.30
CA VAL A 35 -9.81 -16.32 -11.57
C VAL A 35 -9.97 -14.87 -11.10
N VAL A 36 -9.07 -14.44 -10.22
CA VAL A 36 -8.98 -13.06 -9.71
C VAL A 36 -7.68 -12.47 -10.18
N SER A 37 -7.74 -11.28 -10.76
CA SER A 37 -6.57 -10.55 -11.21
C SER A 37 -6.19 -9.47 -10.19
N ARG A 38 -4.89 -9.32 -9.93
CA ARG A 38 -4.32 -8.20 -9.18
C ARG A 38 -3.49 -7.36 -10.12
N ASN A 39 -3.85 -6.09 -10.23
CA ASN A 39 -3.15 -5.15 -11.10
C ASN A 39 -1.92 -4.57 -10.38
N PRO A 40 -0.85 -4.27 -11.12
CA PRO A 40 0.28 -3.55 -10.58
C PRO A 40 -0.14 -2.16 -10.15
N SER A 41 0.49 -1.67 -9.10
CA SER A 41 0.29 -0.27 -8.68
C SER A 41 1.17 0.66 -9.51
N GLY A 42 0.74 1.91 -9.70
CA GLY A 42 1.50 2.92 -10.41
C GLY A 42 2.88 3.22 -9.81
N PRO A 43 3.77 3.86 -10.57
CA PRO A 43 5.05 4.31 -10.07
C PRO A 43 4.86 5.29 -8.91
N PHE A 44 5.92 5.56 -8.16
CA PHE A 44 5.81 6.37 -6.95
C PHE A 44 5.59 7.86 -7.24
N THR A 45 4.69 8.45 -6.45
CA THR A 45 4.70 9.87 -6.10
C THR A 45 5.53 10.09 -4.83
N THR A 46 5.78 11.33 -4.43
CA THR A 46 6.45 11.64 -3.15
C THR A 46 5.71 11.02 -1.97
N SER A 47 4.40 11.17 -1.93
CA SER A 47 3.55 10.66 -0.84
C SER A 47 3.61 9.14 -0.77
N THR A 48 3.40 8.45 -1.87
CA THR A 48 3.42 6.98 -1.90
C THR A 48 4.82 6.41 -1.65
N LEU A 49 5.89 7.09 -2.07
CA LEU A 49 7.26 6.72 -1.73
C LEU A 49 7.50 6.79 -0.22
N GLN A 50 7.12 7.90 0.42
CA GLN A 50 7.27 8.06 1.87
C GLN A 50 6.46 7.00 2.64
N GLN A 51 5.22 6.71 2.23
CA GLN A 51 4.37 5.69 2.83
C GLN A 51 5.01 4.30 2.76
N VAL A 52 5.46 3.89 1.58
CA VAL A 52 6.02 2.55 1.37
C VAL A 52 7.43 2.43 1.96
N ALA A 53 8.26 3.45 1.88
CA ALA A 53 9.57 3.46 2.54
C ALA A 53 9.42 3.36 4.07
N SER A 54 8.44 4.03 4.66
CA SER A 54 8.15 3.94 6.09
C SER A 54 7.68 2.53 6.49
N SER A 55 6.77 1.93 5.73
CA SER A 55 6.20 0.62 6.06
C SER A 55 7.17 -0.54 5.81
N ARG A 56 7.92 -0.52 4.68
CA ARG A 56 8.80 -1.63 4.28
C ARG A 56 10.23 -1.50 4.75
N LEU A 57 10.79 -0.28 4.72
CA LEU A 57 12.19 -0.03 5.05
C LEU A 57 12.36 0.57 6.46
N GLY A 58 11.27 1.00 7.10
CA GLY A 58 11.32 1.70 8.37
C GLY A 58 11.93 3.11 8.28
N PHE A 59 11.96 3.70 7.08
CA PHE A 59 12.49 5.05 6.87
C PHE A 59 11.41 6.09 7.14
N GLY A 60 11.68 7.04 8.04
CA GLY A 60 10.81 8.20 8.22
C GLY A 60 10.79 9.10 6.98
N ALA A 61 9.78 9.95 6.88
CA ALA A 61 9.58 10.82 5.71
C ALA A 61 10.81 11.69 5.40
N SER A 62 11.40 12.32 6.42
CA SER A 62 12.60 13.15 6.25
C SER A 62 13.81 12.34 5.75
N ARG A 63 14.06 11.16 6.34
CA ARG A 63 15.15 10.27 5.91
C ARG A 63 14.95 9.81 4.46
N THR A 64 13.72 9.42 4.10
CA THR A 64 13.37 9.03 2.74
C THR A 64 13.71 10.12 1.74
N MET A 65 13.30 11.36 2.02
CA MET A 65 13.57 12.49 1.12
C MET A 65 15.04 12.86 1.04
N GLN A 66 15.80 12.75 2.13
CA GLN A 66 17.26 12.98 2.11
C GLN A 66 17.99 11.95 1.23
N ILE A 67 17.60 10.69 1.32
CA ILE A 67 18.19 9.62 0.49
C ILE A 67 17.79 9.82 -0.98
N ALA A 68 16.51 10.07 -1.24
CA ALA A 68 16.01 10.33 -2.59
C ALA A 68 16.69 11.56 -3.24
N GLN A 69 16.94 12.62 -2.47
CA GLN A 69 17.67 13.79 -2.94
C GLN A 69 19.10 13.44 -3.39
N LYS A 70 19.80 12.59 -2.63
CA LYS A 70 21.15 12.12 -3.01
C LYS A 70 21.12 11.27 -4.29
N LEU A 71 20.15 10.37 -4.42
CA LEU A 71 19.97 9.56 -5.62
C LEU A 71 19.65 10.40 -6.86
N TYR A 72 18.93 11.51 -6.70
CA TYR A 72 18.60 12.45 -7.76
C TYR A 72 19.80 13.32 -8.14
N GLN A 73 20.51 13.90 -7.15
CA GLN A 73 21.63 14.82 -7.39
C GLN A 73 22.82 14.14 -8.05
N GLY A 74 22.99 12.86 -7.83
CA GLY A 74 23.99 12.04 -8.46
C GLY A 74 24.83 11.21 -7.49
N ILE A 75 25.20 10.06 -7.97
CA ILE A 75 26.11 9.12 -7.34
C ILE A 75 27.31 8.95 -8.27
N GLU A 76 28.50 8.89 -7.71
CA GLU A 76 29.71 8.63 -8.48
C GLU A 76 29.74 7.15 -8.89
N ILE A 77 29.69 6.91 -10.20
CA ILE A 77 29.72 5.60 -10.83
C ILE A 77 30.77 5.63 -11.92
N GLU A 78 31.85 4.87 -11.76
CA GLU A 78 32.95 4.70 -12.74
C GLU A 78 33.60 6.03 -13.16
N GLY A 79 33.59 7.03 -12.27
CA GLY A 79 34.20 8.35 -12.50
C GLY A 79 33.22 9.42 -12.97
N ASP A 80 31.98 9.05 -13.28
CA ASP A 80 30.93 9.98 -13.67
C ASP A 80 29.89 10.18 -12.54
N THR A 81 29.40 11.40 -12.37
CA THR A 81 28.28 11.70 -11.45
C THR A 81 26.96 11.48 -12.17
N VAL A 82 26.19 10.47 -11.72
CA VAL A 82 24.97 10.02 -12.38
C VAL A 82 23.76 10.17 -11.45
N GLY A 83 22.77 10.94 -11.85
CA GLY A 83 21.45 10.97 -11.22
C GLY A 83 20.72 9.65 -11.50
N LEU A 84 20.37 8.90 -10.44
CA LEU A 84 19.80 7.56 -10.57
C LEU A 84 18.27 7.55 -10.66
N ILE A 85 17.61 8.60 -10.21
CA ILE A 85 16.14 8.72 -10.23
C ILE A 85 15.69 10.05 -10.80
N THR A 86 14.45 10.12 -11.26
CA THR A 86 13.79 11.37 -11.63
C THR A 86 13.52 12.24 -10.40
N TYR A 87 13.08 13.47 -10.60
CA TYR A 87 12.83 14.41 -9.51
C TYR A 87 11.84 13.87 -8.50
N MET A 88 12.25 13.79 -7.23
CA MET A 88 11.54 13.07 -6.18
C MET A 88 10.41 13.86 -5.52
N ARG A 89 10.21 15.14 -5.85
CA ARG A 89 9.09 15.95 -5.34
C ARG A 89 8.03 16.09 -6.41
N THR A 90 7.18 15.11 -6.53
CA THR A 90 6.14 15.01 -7.55
C THR A 90 4.87 14.34 -7.01
N ASP A 91 3.74 14.78 -7.48
CA ASP A 91 2.45 14.13 -7.34
C ASP A 91 2.01 13.40 -8.63
N GLY A 92 2.84 13.48 -9.67
CA GLY A 92 2.63 12.81 -10.94
C GLY A 92 2.84 11.30 -10.87
N THR A 93 2.01 10.56 -11.60
CA THR A 93 2.11 9.10 -11.79
C THR A 93 2.43 8.72 -13.23
N ASN A 94 2.62 9.71 -14.11
CA ASN A 94 2.90 9.47 -15.51
C ASN A 94 4.37 9.14 -15.72
N LEU A 95 4.63 8.30 -16.71
CA LEU A 95 5.96 8.03 -17.26
C LEU A 95 6.07 8.67 -18.64
N SER A 96 7.26 9.11 -19.02
CA SER A 96 7.50 9.58 -20.40
C SER A 96 7.37 8.43 -21.39
N ALA A 97 7.08 8.73 -22.64
CA ALA A 97 6.95 7.73 -23.70
C ALA A 97 8.24 6.90 -23.86
N ASP A 98 9.39 7.56 -23.78
CA ASP A 98 10.70 6.90 -23.87
C ASP A 98 10.91 5.93 -22.71
N ALA A 99 10.62 6.36 -21.47
CA ALA A 99 10.72 5.48 -20.30
C ALA A 99 9.79 4.25 -20.39
N VAL A 100 8.57 4.45 -20.87
CA VAL A 100 7.63 3.33 -21.11
C VAL A 100 8.21 2.37 -22.13
N SER A 101 8.77 2.88 -23.23
CA SER A 101 9.41 2.06 -24.28
C SER A 101 10.57 1.26 -23.71
N ASP A 102 11.46 1.90 -22.94
CA ASP A 102 12.63 1.26 -22.33
C ASP A 102 12.22 0.19 -21.32
N PHE A 103 11.24 0.45 -20.47
CA PHE A 103 10.72 -0.51 -19.52
C PHE A 103 10.12 -1.73 -20.22
N ARG A 104 9.33 -1.51 -21.27
CA ARG A 104 8.72 -2.59 -22.05
C ARG A 104 9.75 -3.45 -22.75
N ASN A 105 10.79 -2.83 -23.32
CA ASN A 105 11.90 -3.55 -23.94
C ASN A 105 12.68 -4.37 -22.90
N PHE A 106 12.93 -3.80 -21.73
CA PHE A 106 13.58 -4.48 -20.60
C PHE A 106 12.75 -5.67 -20.12
N ILE A 107 11.43 -5.49 -19.90
CA ILE A 107 10.53 -6.58 -19.50
C ILE A 107 10.56 -7.72 -20.51
N LYS A 108 10.43 -7.40 -21.80
CA LYS A 108 10.44 -8.39 -22.86
C LYS A 108 11.75 -9.19 -22.87
N LYS A 109 12.88 -8.52 -22.70
CA LYS A 109 14.22 -9.12 -22.74
C LYS A 109 14.49 -10.00 -21.52
N GLU A 110 14.18 -9.53 -20.32
CA GLU A 110 14.61 -10.16 -19.07
C GLU A 110 13.57 -11.15 -18.52
N TYR A 111 12.27 -10.94 -18.80
CA TYR A 111 11.17 -11.74 -18.24
C TYR A 111 10.35 -12.51 -19.28
N GLY A 112 10.35 -12.07 -20.54
CA GLY A 112 9.58 -12.70 -21.60
C GLY A 112 8.30 -11.93 -21.97
N ASN A 113 7.70 -12.34 -23.09
CA ASN A 113 6.50 -11.67 -23.62
C ASN A 113 5.27 -11.86 -22.73
N GLU A 114 5.19 -12.92 -21.95
CA GLU A 114 4.07 -13.22 -21.06
C GLU A 114 3.96 -12.23 -19.89
N TYR A 115 5.07 -11.56 -19.53
CA TYR A 115 5.10 -10.52 -18.51
C TYR A 115 4.81 -9.12 -19.06
N LEU A 116 4.64 -9.01 -20.37
CA LEU A 116 4.42 -7.74 -21.04
C LEU A 116 2.95 -7.59 -21.44
N PRO A 117 2.17 -6.66 -20.85
CA PRO A 117 0.80 -6.42 -21.27
C PRO A 117 0.75 -5.89 -22.70
N GLU A 118 -0.33 -6.20 -23.42
CA GLU A 118 -0.53 -5.76 -24.81
C GLU A 118 -0.36 -4.24 -24.95
N ASN A 119 -1.02 -3.50 -24.09
CA ASN A 119 -0.93 -2.04 -24.06
C ASN A 119 -0.16 -1.57 -22.82
N PRO A 120 0.53 -0.42 -22.89
CA PRO A 120 1.15 0.19 -21.71
C PRO A 120 0.14 0.46 -20.61
N ASN A 121 0.50 0.13 -19.38
CA ASN A 121 -0.31 0.49 -18.22
C ASN A 121 -0.28 2.01 -18.01
N ASN A 122 -1.46 2.61 -17.88
CA ASN A 122 -1.62 4.04 -17.66
C ASN A 122 -2.23 4.31 -16.28
N TYR A 123 -1.61 5.22 -15.53
CA TYR A 123 -2.00 5.57 -14.16
C TYR A 123 -2.46 7.03 -14.03
N SER A 124 -2.70 7.71 -15.15
CA SER A 124 -3.28 9.04 -15.15
C SER A 124 -4.69 8.99 -14.55
N GLY A 125 -4.78 9.21 -13.24
CA GLY A 125 -6.02 9.35 -12.51
C GLY A 125 -6.66 10.73 -12.71
N LYS A 126 -7.83 10.96 -12.09
CA LYS A 126 -8.41 12.30 -11.98
C LYS A 126 -7.37 13.21 -11.34
N LYS A 127 -6.90 14.23 -12.08
CA LYS A 127 -6.01 15.24 -11.52
C LYS A 127 -6.60 15.76 -10.23
N ALA A 128 -5.85 15.72 -9.14
CA ALA A 128 -6.24 16.42 -7.93
C ALA A 128 -6.54 17.88 -8.31
N LYS A 129 -7.58 18.47 -7.70
CA LYS A 129 -8.15 19.80 -8.08
C LYS A 129 -7.10 20.93 -8.12
N ASN A 130 -5.88 20.68 -7.60
CA ASN A 130 -4.76 21.61 -7.53
C ASN A 130 -3.43 20.89 -7.82
N ALA A 131 -3.41 19.91 -8.74
CA ALA A 131 -2.16 19.26 -9.15
C ALA A 131 -1.25 20.32 -9.79
N GLN A 132 -0.19 20.66 -9.09
CA GLN A 132 0.91 21.45 -9.64
C GLN A 132 1.71 20.53 -10.54
N GLU A 133 1.41 20.63 -11.83
CA GLU A 133 2.27 20.29 -12.95
C GLU A 133 2.99 18.94 -13.08
N ALA A 134 2.95 18.53 -14.25
CA ALA A 134 3.85 18.02 -15.30
C ALA A 134 5.17 17.30 -14.92
N HIS A 135 5.45 17.01 -13.64
CA HIS A 135 6.59 16.16 -13.33
C HIS A 135 6.22 14.69 -13.53
N GLU A 136 7.14 13.93 -14.09
CA GLU A 136 7.03 12.48 -14.14
C GLU A 136 6.96 11.89 -12.72
N ALA A 137 6.49 10.65 -12.65
CA ALA A 137 6.62 9.82 -11.46
C ALA A 137 8.09 9.59 -11.06
N ILE A 138 8.32 9.19 -9.83
CA ILE A 138 9.64 8.80 -9.35
C ILE A 138 9.99 7.43 -9.95
N ARG A 139 11.00 7.41 -10.80
CA ARG A 139 11.50 6.22 -11.51
C ARG A 139 13.02 6.24 -11.67
N PRO A 140 13.66 5.12 -11.98
CA PRO A 140 15.07 5.14 -12.40
C PRO A 140 15.23 5.92 -13.70
N THR A 141 16.33 6.66 -13.83
CA THR A 141 16.69 7.38 -15.05
C THR A 141 17.07 6.42 -16.17
N ASP A 142 17.62 5.26 -15.81
CA ASP A 142 18.01 4.18 -16.72
C ASP A 142 17.63 2.84 -16.10
N ILE A 143 16.70 2.11 -16.73
CA ILE A 143 16.21 0.84 -16.25
C ILE A 143 17.27 -0.26 -16.24
N ASN A 144 18.28 -0.14 -17.10
CA ASN A 144 19.37 -1.12 -17.19
C ASN A 144 20.33 -1.05 -16.01
N ARG A 145 20.31 0.03 -15.23
CA ARG A 145 21.03 0.12 -13.96
C ARG A 145 20.29 -0.67 -12.88
N ASN A 146 20.35 -2.00 -13.00
CA ASN A 146 19.76 -2.90 -12.01
C ASN A 146 20.36 -2.61 -10.62
N PRO A 147 19.55 -2.59 -9.55
CA PRO A 147 20.04 -2.34 -8.18
C PRO A 147 21.23 -3.17 -7.73
N ASP A 148 21.31 -4.42 -8.18
CA ASP A 148 22.43 -5.31 -7.84
C ASP A 148 23.72 -4.94 -8.57
N SER A 149 23.64 -4.47 -9.81
CA SER A 149 24.81 -4.08 -10.61
C SER A 149 25.51 -2.83 -10.08
N ILE A 150 24.76 -1.91 -9.48
CA ILE A 150 25.30 -0.64 -8.94
C ILE A 150 25.46 -0.64 -7.42
N LYS A 151 25.21 -1.78 -6.77
CA LYS A 151 25.26 -1.92 -5.30
C LYS A 151 26.57 -1.42 -4.68
N LYS A 152 27.69 -1.67 -5.33
CA LYS A 152 29.01 -1.28 -4.84
C LYS A 152 29.22 0.23 -4.73
N TYR A 153 28.41 1.04 -5.44
CA TYR A 153 28.49 2.50 -5.41
C TYR A 153 27.52 3.14 -4.44
N LEU A 154 26.59 2.35 -3.85
CA LEU A 154 25.51 2.83 -3.02
C LEU A 154 25.73 2.49 -1.54
N SER A 155 25.39 3.41 -0.65
CA SER A 155 25.21 3.04 0.75
C SER A 155 24.04 2.07 0.92
N SER A 156 23.98 1.34 2.03
CA SER A 156 22.90 0.39 2.31
C SER A 156 21.49 1.03 2.21
N ASP A 157 21.33 2.25 2.69
CA ASP A 157 20.07 2.96 2.63
C ASP A 157 19.72 3.40 1.21
N GLN A 158 20.69 3.91 0.46
CA GLN A 158 20.53 4.27 -0.95
C GLN A 158 20.14 3.07 -1.79
N GLN A 159 20.80 1.92 -1.57
CA GLN A 159 20.48 0.69 -2.27
C GLN A 159 19.06 0.23 -1.99
N LYS A 160 18.63 0.22 -0.73
CA LYS A 160 17.26 -0.18 -0.35
C LYS A 160 16.21 0.72 -1.01
N LEU A 161 16.42 2.05 -0.95
CA LEU A 161 15.46 2.99 -1.54
C LEU A 161 15.46 2.93 -3.06
N TYR A 162 16.62 2.82 -3.68
CA TYR A 162 16.74 2.67 -5.13
C TYR A 162 16.08 1.38 -5.62
N SER A 163 16.35 0.24 -4.95
CA SER A 163 15.71 -1.03 -5.27
C SER A 163 14.18 -0.95 -5.18
N LEU A 164 13.67 -0.26 -4.17
CA LEU A 164 12.24 -0.05 -4.00
C LEU A 164 11.64 0.77 -5.16
N ILE A 165 12.30 1.86 -5.55
CA ILE A 165 11.88 2.73 -6.66
C ILE A 165 11.95 1.98 -7.98
N TRP A 166 13.08 1.31 -8.26
CA TRP A 166 13.31 0.56 -9.48
C TRP A 166 12.26 -0.55 -9.67
N SER A 167 12.09 -1.38 -8.64
CA SER A 167 11.13 -2.49 -8.69
C SER A 167 9.69 -2.00 -8.88
N ARG A 168 9.30 -0.90 -8.21
CA ARG A 168 7.96 -0.33 -8.34
C ARG A 168 7.70 0.25 -9.72
N ALA A 169 8.67 0.98 -10.28
CA ALA A 169 8.55 1.58 -11.59
C ALA A 169 8.49 0.51 -12.69
N LEU A 170 9.37 -0.51 -12.65
CA LEU A 170 9.35 -1.61 -13.61
C LEU A 170 8.04 -2.41 -13.52
N SER A 171 7.65 -2.81 -12.31
CA SER A 171 6.43 -3.60 -12.08
C SER A 171 5.17 -2.88 -12.56
N SER A 172 5.17 -1.54 -12.54
CA SER A 172 4.04 -0.75 -13.05
C SER A 172 3.73 -1.01 -14.52
N GLN A 173 4.71 -1.43 -15.31
CA GLN A 173 4.55 -1.72 -16.74
C GLN A 173 4.48 -3.23 -17.03
N MET A 174 4.36 -4.08 -15.98
CA MET A 174 4.24 -5.53 -16.14
C MET A 174 2.78 -6.00 -16.17
N GLU A 175 2.60 -7.24 -16.60
CA GLU A 175 1.30 -7.92 -16.66
C GLU A 175 0.72 -8.16 -15.25
N THR A 176 -0.60 -8.22 -15.18
CA THR A 176 -1.37 -8.53 -13.97
C THR A 176 -1.02 -9.90 -13.40
N ALA A 177 -0.95 -10.03 -12.09
CA ALA A 177 -0.89 -11.31 -11.42
C ALA A 177 -2.27 -11.98 -11.41
N LYS A 178 -2.32 -13.30 -11.61
CA LYS A 178 -3.57 -14.08 -11.67
C LYS A 178 -3.58 -15.14 -10.58
N PHE A 179 -4.70 -15.20 -9.88
CA PHE A 179 -4.94 -16.14 -8.78
C PHE A 179 -6.21 -16.93 -9.05
N ASP A 180 -6.20 -18.21 -8.76
CA ASP A 180 -7.42 -18.99 -8.61
C ASP A 180 -7.92 -18.84 -7.18
N ARG A 181 -9.04 -18.17 -7.02
CA ARG A 181 -9.73 -18.06 -5.74
C ARG A 181 -10.76 -19.17 -5.63
N ASN A 182 -10.49 -20.12 -4.76
CA ASN A 182 -11.40 -21.23 -4.46
C ASN A 182 -12.26 -20.84 -3.26
N THR A 183 -13.56 -21.08 -3.38
CA THR A 183 -14.51 -20.92 -2.28
C THR A 183 -15.23 -22.25 -2.08
N ILE A 184 -15.16 -22.78 -0.87
CA ILE A 184 -15.77 -24.03 -0.47
C ILE A 184 -16.97 -23.68 0.40
N THR A 185 -18.15 -24.20 0.04
CA THR A 185 -19.36 -24.12 0.85
C THR A 185 -19.56 -25.46 1.54
N ILE A 186 -19.71 -25.40 2.85
CA ILE A 186 -19.86 -26.53 3.74
C ILE A 186 -21.21 -26.38 4.43
N GLU A 187 -22.10 -27.37 4.26
CA GLU A 187 -23.44 -27.32 4.83
C GLU A 187 -23.70 -28.50 5.75
N SER A 188 -24.43 -28.24 6.84
CA SER A 188 -24.94 -29.29 7.67
C SER A 188 -26.05 -30.09 6.96
N GLU A 189 -26.22 -31.38 7.29
CA GLU A 189 -27.25 -32.26 6.67
C GLU A 189 -28.66 -31.67 6.78
N ASP A 190 -28.95 -30.89 7.82
CA ASP A 190 -30.24 -30.24 8.02
C ASP A 190 -30.38 -28.88 7.25
N GLY A 191 -29.35 -28.48 6.51
CA GLY A 191 -29.34 -27.25 5.73
C GLY A 191 -29.35 -25.94 6.55
N LYS A 192 -29.30 -26.02 7.88
CA LYS A 192 -29.47 -24.84 8.76
C LYS A 192 -28.14 -24.17 9.12
N THR A 193 -27.02 -24.81 8.88
CA THR A 193 -25.71 -24.26 9.17
C THR A 193 -24.86 -24.29 7.91
N ILE A 194 -24.40 -23.10 7.49
CA ILE A 194 -23.56 -22.94 6.31
C ILE A 194 -22.26 -22.28 6.73
N CYS A 195 -21.16 -22.94 6.43
CA CYS A 195 -19.80 -22.41 6.60
C CYS A 195 -19.18 -22.17 5.24
N LYS A 196 -18.36 -21.13 5.13
CA LYS A 196 -17.60 -20.85 3.90
C LYS A 196 -16.14 -20.69 4.23
N SER A 197 -15.30 -21.34 3.44
CA SER A 197 -13.85 -21.15 3.46
C SER A 197 -13.39 -20.69 2.09
N SER A 198 -12.44 -19.80 2.03
CA SER A 198 -11.86 -19.35 0.77
C SER A 198 -10.35 -19.26 0.87
N GLY A 199 -9.68 -19.68 -0.20
CA GLY A 199 -8.25 -19.57 -0.36
C GLY A 199 -7.90 -19.19 -1.79
N SER A 200 -6.68 -18.78 -2.01
CA SER A 200 -6.20 -18.38 -3.33
C SER A 200 -4.89 -19.11 -3.66
N VAL A 201 -4.75 -19.53 -4.89
CA VAL A 201 -3.52 -20.13 -5.41
C VAL A 201 -2.99 -19.23 -6.53
N LEU A 202 -1.72 -18.84 -6.43
CA LEU A 202 -1.05 -18.06 -7.47
C LEU A 202 -0.90 -18.91 -8.74
N LYS A 203 -1.52 -18.46 -9.84
CA LYS A 203 -1.40 -19.07 -11.16
C LYS A 203 -0.31 -18.45 -12.02
N PHE A 204 -0.26 -17.12 -11.99
CA PHE A 204 0.71 -16.35 -12.75
C PHE A 204 1.14 -15.16 -11.90
N ASP A 205 2.44 -15.06 -11.64
CA ASP A 205 2.98 -14.05 -10.75
C ASP A 205 3.01 -12.63 -11.35
N GLY A 206 3.08 -12.50 -12.68
CA GLY A 206 3.04 -11.20 -13.35
C GLY A 206 4.00 -10.19 -12.69
N PHE A 207 3.50 -9.01 -12.34
CA PHE A 207 4.29 -7.96 -11.71
C PHE A 207 4.89 -8.36 -10.33
N LEU A 208 4.33 -9.35 -9.65
CA LEU A 208 4.82 -9.84 -8.36
C LEU A 208 6.21 -10.48 -8.48
N LYS A 209 6.62 -10.88 -9.68
CA LYS A 209 7.97 -11.37 -9.98
C LYS A 209 9.05 -10.36 -9.57
N VAL A 210 8.76 -9.09 -9.72
CA VAL A 210 9.70 -7.98 -9.45
C VAL A 210 9.33 -7.24 -8.17
N TYR A 211 8.05 -7.09 -7.90
CA TYR A 211 7.53 -6.30 -6.80
C TYR A 211 6.54 -7.11 -5.99
N SER A 212 7.04 -8.03 -5.17
CA SER A 212 6.21 -8.76 -4.24
C SER A 212 5.79 -7.84 -3.08
N ASN A 213 4.49 -7.77 -2.84
CA ASN A 213 3.97 -7.24 -1.59
C ASN A 213 4.15 -8.35 -0.53
N GLN A 214 5.33 -8.44 0.05
CA GLN A 214 5.50 -9.22 1.28
C GLN A 214 4.90 -8.44 2.46
N SER A 215 3.61 -8.19 2.44
CA SER A 215 2.87 -7.96 3.67
C SER A 215 2.60 -9.34 4.27
N LYS A 216 2.80 -9.48 5.57
CA LYS A 216 2.46 -10.71 6.31
C LYS A 216 0.97 -11.08 6.22
N ASP A 217 0.15 -10.20 5.66
CA ASP A 217 -1.27 -10.40 5.40
C ASP A 217 -1.56 -11.15 4.09
N ASP A 218 -0.55 -11.39 3.26
CA ASP A 218 -0.63 -12.21 2.05
C ASP A 218 -0.30 -13.71 2.33
N ASP A 219 -0.38 -14.17 3.57
CA ASP A 219 -0.58 -15.60 3.88
C ASP A 219 -1.98 -15.96 3.34
N GLU A 220 -2.09 -15.98 2.01
CA GLU A 220 -3.24 -16.52 1.34
C GLU A 220 -3.37 -17.96 1.80
N GLN A 221 -4.44 -18.25 2.54
CA GLN A 221 -4.75 -19.61 2.95
C GLN A 221 -4.85 -20.45 1.68
N ILE A 222 -3.86 -21.28 1.46
CA ILE A 222 -3.90 -22.27 0.39
C ILE A 222 -4.84 -23.36 0.88
N LEU A 223 -6.03 -23.43 0.26
CA LEU A 223 -6.93 -24.55 0.53
C LEU A 223 -6.35 -25.80 -0.11
N PRO A 224 -6.33 -26.93 0.62
CA PRO A 224 -5.97 -28.21 0.03
C PRO A 224 -6.95 -28.59 -1.08
N GLU A 225 -6.56 -29.49 -1.97
CA GLU A 225 -7.49 -30.09 -2.93
C GLU A 225 -8.59 -30.83 -2.18
N MET A 226 -9.82 -30.43 -2.43
CA MET A 226 -11.00 -31.00 -1.78
C MET A 226 -12.00 -31.44 -2.84
N SER A 227 -12.77 -32.48 -2.52
CA SER A 227 -13.90 -32.96 -3.32
C SER A 227 -15.22 -32.78 -2.56
N LYS A 228 -16.33 -32.69 -3.30
CA LYS A 228 -17.67 -32.67 -2.69
C LYS A 228 -17.92 -33.97 -1.93
N GLY A 229 -18.55 -33.89 -0.78
CA GLY A 229 -18.85 -35.03 0.06
C GLY A 229 -18.73 -34.77 1.55
N PRO A 230 -18.86 -35.82 2.37
CA PRO A 230 -18.84 -35.69 3.84
C PRO A 230 -17.47 -35.26 4.33
N ILE A 231 -17.46 -34.41 5.36
CA ILE A 231 -16.26 -33.98 6.08
C ILE A 231 -16.41 -34.19 7.57
N ASN A 232 -15.30 -34.50 8.22
CA ASN A 232 -15.22 -34.56 9.68
C ASN A 232 -14.66 -33.26 10.23
N ILE A 233 -15.31 -32.70 11.25
CA ILE A 233 -14.81 -31.57 12.02
C ILE A 233 -13.91 -32.11 13.12
N GLU A 234 -12.62 -31.85 13.06
CA GLU A 234 -11.67 -32.28 14.11
C GLU A 234 -11.78 -31.41 15.37
N ALA A 235 -11.92 -30.10 15.16
CA ALA A 235 -12.04 -29.14 16.24
C ALA A 235 -12.93 -27.96 15.85
N LEU A 236 -13.66 -27.43 16.79
CA LEU A 236 -14.35 -26.15 16.69
C LEU A 236 -13.73 -25.21 17.71
N ILE A 237 -13.06 -24.20 17.22
CA ILE A 237 -12.35 -23.21 18.05
C ILE A 237 -13.20 -21.94 18.05
N ASP A 238 -13.61 -21.51 19.23
CA ASP A 238 -14.31 -20.25 19.45
C ASP A 238 -13.32 -19.21 19.96
N GLU A 239 -13.34 -18.03 19.34
CA GLU A 239 -12.49 -16.90 19.71
C GLU A 239 -13.33 -15.65 19.93
N GLN A 240 -13.12 -14.99 21.06
CA GLN A 240 -13.75 -13.71 21.34
C GLN A 240 -12.87 -12.57 20.81
N HIS A 241 -13.42 -11.80 19.90
CA HIS A 241 -12.77 -10.60 19.38
C HIS A 241 -13.53 -9.35 19.81
N PHE A 242 -12.77 -8.31 20.15
CA PHE A 242 -13.31 -7.00 20.46
C PHE A 242 -12.98 -6.03 19.33
N THR A 243 -13.91 -5.15 19.00
CA THR A 243 -13.64 -4.06 18.09
C THR A 243 -12.55 -3.15 18.66
N GLN A 244 -11.54 -2.86 17.86
CA GLN A 244 -10.46 -1.96 18.24
C GLN A 244 -10.76 -0.55 17.73
N PRO A 245 -10.41 0.50 18.50
CA PRO A 245 -10.50 1.86 17.99
C PRO A 245 -9.53 2.04 16.82
N PRO A 246 -9.78 3.03 15.92
CA PRO A 246 -8.84 3.34 14.86
C PRO A 246 -7.42 3.54 15.42
N PRO A 247 -6.40 2.95 14.80
CA PRO A 247 -5.04 3.08 15.28
C PRO A 247 -4.55 4.54 15.17
N ARG A 248 -3.68 4.96 16.08
CA ARG A 248 -2.98 6.24 15.98
C ARG A 248 -2.19 6.33 14.67
N TYR A 249 -2.05 7.54 14.15
CA TYR A 249 -1.29 7.77 12.93
C TYR A 249 0.18 7.35 13.09
N SER A 250 0.70 6.66 12.10
CA SER A 250 2.14 6.56 11.83
C SER A 250 2.55 7.67 10.87
N GLU A 251 3.85 7.88 10.62
CA GLU A 251 4.29 8.82 9.58
C GLU A 251 3.64 8.50 8.23
N ALA A 252 3.64 7.24 7.81
CA ALA A 252 3.02 6.79 6.56
C ALA A 252 1.53 7.14 6.49
N SER A 253 0.75 6.79 7.53
CA SER A 253 -0.69 7.06 7.53
C SER A 253 -1.01 8.54 7.70
N LEU A 254 -0.13 9.33 8.34
CA LEU A 254 -0.28 10.77 8.44
C LEU A 254 -0.01 11.45 7.09
N VAL A 255 1.05 11.07 6.36
CA VAL A 255 1.30 11.57 5.00
C VAL A 255 0.11 11.27 4.09
N LYS A 256 -0.40 10.04 4.13
CA LYS A 256 -1.60 9.66 3.37
C LYS A 256 -2.79 10.55 3.73
N LYS A 257 -3.02 10.81 5.01
CA LYS A 257 -4.13 11.64 5.46
C LYS A 257 -3.99 13.11 5.06
N LEU A 258 -2.77 13.65 5.13
CA LEU A 258 -2.47 15.00 4.65
C LEU A 258 -2.77 15.13 3.15
N GLU A 259 -2.34 14.15 2.34
CA GLU A 259 -2.61 14.11 0.89
C GLU A 259 -4.12 14.03 0.61
N GLU A 260 -4.85 13.13 1.29
CA GLU A 260 -6.31 12.99 1.14
C GLU A 260 -7.07 14.27 1.46
N LEU A 261 -6.60 15.04 2.44
CA LEU A 261 -7.19 16.31 2.85
C LEU A 261 -6.69 17.51 2.05
N GLY A 262 -5.72 17.32 1.13
CA GLY A 262 -5.11 18.40 0.37
C GLY A 262 -4.20 19.31 1.21
N ILE A 263 -3.79 18.87 2.41
CA ILE A 263 -2.91 19.62 3.31
C ILE A 263 -1.46 19.37 2.94
N GLY A 264 -0.73 20.43 2.67
CA GLY A 264 0.67 20.35 2.25
C GLY A 264 0.84 19.95 0.78
N ARG A 265 2.07 19.72 0.40
CA ARG A 265 2.50 19.37 -0.97
C ARG A 265 3.68 18.38 -0.88
N PRO A 266 4.08 17.76 -2.00
CA PRO A 266 5.27 16.90 -2.04
C PRO A 266 6.51 17.49 -1.39
N SER A 267 6.68 18.81 -1.44
CA SER A 267 7.80 19.53 -0.82
C SER A 267 7.67 19.70 0.70
N THR A 268 6.47 19.61 1.28
CA THR A 268 6.20 19.99 2.67
C THR A 268 5.80 18.85 3.59
N TYR A 269 5.41 17.67 3.10
CA TYR A 269 4.98 16.56 3.96
C TYR A 269 6.01 16.22 5.05
N ALA A 270 7.26 16.03 4.66
CA ALA A 270 8.33 15.70 5.60
C ALA A 270 8.58 16.82 6.65
N SER A 271 8.51 18.09 6.22
CA SER A 271 8.70 19.24 7.14
C SER A 271 7.52 19.42 8.10
N ILE A 272 6.29 19.18 7.66
CA ILE A 272 5.11 19.19 8.54
C ILE A 272 5.29 18.16 9.66
N ILE A 273 5.63 16.92 9.30
CA ILE A 273 5.82 15.83 10.26
C ILE A 273 6.93 16.16 11.26
N SER A 274 8.10 16.58 10.76
CA SER A 274 9.22 16.94 11.62
C SER A 274 8.92 18.15 12.52
N THR A 275 8.17 19.13 12.03
CA THR A 275 7.77 20.30 12.81
C THR A 275 6.84 19.91 13.97
N ILE A 276 5.86 19.04 13.74
CA ILE A 276 4.94 18.56 14.77
C ILE A 276 5.72 17.88 15.91
N ALA A 277 6.67 17.02 15.57
CA ALA A 277 7.51 16.33 16.55
C ALA A 277 8.49 17.27 17.25
N ASN A 278 9.27 18.07 16.49
CA ASN A 278 10.33 18.92 17.03
C ASN A 278 9.79 20.04 17.93
N ARG A 279 8.60 20.55 17.65
CA ARG A 279 7.93 21.55 18.50
C ARG A 279 7.21 20.94 19.71
N GLY A 280 7.24 19.61 19.84
CA GLY A 280 6.58 18.90 20.93
C GLY A 280 5.06 19.01 20.91
N TYR A 281 4.45 19.15 19.74
CA TYR A 281 2.98 19.10 19.59
C TYR A 281 2.45 17.69 19.62
N ALA A 282 3.26 16.75 19.15
CA ALA A 282 3.04 15.32 19.31
C ALA A 282 4.37 14.62 19.59
N GLU A 283 4.32 13.55 20.34
CA GLU A 283 5.43 12.62 20.55
C GLU A 283 5.23 11.36 19.75
N ILE A 284 6.33 10.70 19.40
CA ILE A 284 6.30 9.44 18.64
C ILE A 284 6.66 8.30 19.58
N VAL A 285 5.67 7.47 19.90
CA VAL A 285 5.84 6.26 20.72
C VAL A 285 5.48 5.04 19.85
N ASN A 286 6.39 4.07 19.79
CA ASN A 286 6.20 2.87 18.98
C ASN A 286 5.79 3.17 17.52
N LYS A 287 6.44 4.16 16.90
CA LYS A 287 6.16 4.64 15.52
C LYS A 287 4.75 5.23 15.33
N ARG A 288 4.07 5.66 16.40
CA ARG A 288 2.74 6.27 16.38
C ARG A 288 2.77 7.64 17.04
N PHE A 289 2.01 8.59 16.48
CA PHE A 289 1.88 9.95 17.00
C PHE A 289 0.87 10.01 18.13
N PHE A 290 1.29 10.61 19.24
CA PHE A 290 0.45 10.91 20.40
C PHE A 290 0.46 12.43 20.63
N PRO A 291 -0.70 13.12 20.53
CA PRO A 291 -0.78 14.53 20.82
C PRO A 291 -0.38 14.81 22.28
N THR A 292 0.51 15.74 22.47
CA THR A 292 0.86 16.24 23.82
C THR A 292 -0.18 17.24 24.31
N ASP A 293 -0.15 17.59 25.61
CA ASP A 293 -1.06 18.62 26.14
C ASP A 293 -0.76 19.99 25.51
N ARG A 294 0.50 20.27 25.19
CA ARG A 294 0.88 21.45 24.42
C ARG A 294 0.24 21.46 23.02
N GLY A 295 0.24 20.32 22.33
CA GLY A 295 -0.40 20.20 21.03
C GLY A 295 -1.91 20.41 21.10
N LYS A 296 -2.56 19.77 22.07
CA LYS A 296 -4.01 19.94 22.31
C LYS A 296 -4.38 21.38 22.62
N LEU A 297 -3.60 22.05 23.50
CA LEU A 297 -3.84 23.44 23.88
C LEU A 297 -3.73 24.38 22.67
N ILE A 298 -2.66 24.22 21.86
CA ILE A 298 -2.46 25.05 20.67
C ILE A 298 -3.56 24.80 19.63
N SER A 299 -3.95 23.54 19.39
CA SER A 299 -5.06 23.22 18.48
C SER A 299 -6.35 23.92 18.92
N ALA A 300 -6.74 23.76 20.18
CA ALA A 300 -7.95 24.39 20.73
C ALA A 300 -7.89 25.93 20.67
N PHE A 301 -6.72 26.52 20.92
CA PHE A 301 -6.51 27.96 20.84
C PHE A 301 -6.68 28.47 19.40
N LEU A 302 -6.05 27.80 18.43
CA LEU A 302 -6.14 28.18 17.02
C LEU A 302 -7.56 28.01 16.47
N GLU A 303 -8.22 26.89 16.75
CA GLU A 303 -9.60 26.64 16.34
C GLU A 303 -10.58 27.70 16.88
N LYS A 304 -10.38 28.13 18.14
CA LYS A 304 -11.26 29.07 18.80
C LYS A 304 -11.04 30.52 18.36
N LEU A 305 -9.80 30.96 18.22
CA LEU A 305 -9.44 32.36 17.99
C LEU A 305 -9.05 32.69 16.57
N PHE A 306 -8.59 31.68 15.82
CA PHE A 306 -8.06 31.82 14.46
C PHE A 306 -8.67 30.84 13.47
N SER A 307 -9.97 30.53 13.64
CA SER A 307 -10.67 29.52 12.82
C SER A 307 -10.51 29.76 11.32
N LYS A 308 -10.53 31.02 10.88
CA LYS A 308 -10.32 31.39 9.46
C LYS A 308 -8.96 31.00 8.90
N TYR A 309 -7.93 30.95 9.75
CA TYR A 309 -6.56 30.61 9.36
C TYR A 309 -6.22 29.13 9.54
N VAL A 310 -7.11 28.35 10.16
CA VAL A 310 -6.95 26.92 10.38
C VAL A 310 -7.71 26.10 9.35
N ASP A 311 -8.55 26.73 8.53
CA ASP A 311 -9.27 26.09 7.45
C ASP A 311 -8.32 25.71 6.31
N CYS A 312 -8.23 24.41 6.02
CA CYS A 312 -7.37 23.88 4.98
C CYS A 312 -7.69 24.41 3.58
N LEU A 313 -8.93 24.86 3.35
CA LEU A 313 -9.39 25.36 2.05
C LEU A 313 -8.93 26.81 1.80
N LEU A 314 -8.72 27.58 2.85
CA LEU A 314 -8.32 28.99 2.72
C LEU A 314 -6.91 29.15 2.13
N TYR A 315 -6.00 28.28 2.51
CA TYR A 315 -4.60 28.33 2.05
C TYR A 315 -4.42 28.04 0.55
N THR A 316 -5.41 27.46 -0.10
CA THR A 316 -5.35 27.11 -1.52
C THR A 316 -6.03 28.14 -2.43
N SER A 317 -6.88 29.04 -1.91
CA SER A 317 -7.57 30.06 -2.70
C SER A 317 -6.81 31.38 -2.79
N ASP A 318 -6.15 31.81 -1.73
CA ASP A 318 -5.46 33.11 -1.70
C ASP A 318 -4.12 33.11 -2.46
N ALA A 319 -3.47 31.97 -2.64
CA ALA A 319 -2.21 31.89 -3.40
C ALA A 319 -2.41 31.92 -4.94
N ALA A 320 -3.63 31.82 -5.41
CA ALA A 320 -3.97 31.84 -6.83
C ALA A 320 -4.44 33.22 -7.33
N ASP A 321 -4.72 34.17 -6.43
CA ASP A 321 -5.34 35.45 -6.74
C ASP A 321 -4.40 36.67 -6.53
N GLU A 322 -3.09 36.46 -6.27
CA GLU A 322 -2.13 37.56 -6.32
C GLU A 322 -1.61 37.75 -7.76
N PRO A 323 -1.68 38.99 -8.33
CA PRO A 323 -1.35 39.34 -9.71
C PRO A 323 0.14 39.26 -10.03
#